data_69656950f109fc09aded434b419ae570
#
_entry.id   69656950f109fc09aded434b419ae570
#
_cell.length_a   1.000
_cell.length_b   1.000
_cell.length_c   1.000
_cell.angle_alpha   90.00
_cell.angle_beta   90.00
_cell.angle_gamma   90.00
#
_symmetry.space_group_name_H-M   'P 1'
#
loop_
_entity.id
_entity.type
_entity.pdbx_description
1 polymer ?
#
loop_
_entity_poly.entity_id
_entity_poly.type
_entity_poly.pdbx_seq_one_letter_code
_entity_poly.pdbx_strand_id
1 'polypeptide(L)'
;MGTLTVDNLNISNKINNPSFAVKKGSDNQALSSATWTKVTFDTELFDTNGNFASSRFTPTVAGQYYFCADLHHYNSASGATTIRNTALYKNGSAHTQTLRTENSAPGYTIKVEVSAIIEMNGTTDYVEVYARGTFSSGTYTIADDNNNGFSNGNTFVGFRLG
;
A
#
# COMPACT_ATOMS: atom_id res chain seq x y z
N MET A 1 -18.03 -39.41 39.83
CA MET A 1 -18.17 -38.03 39.36
C MET A 1 -16.78 -37.63 38.84
N GLY A 2 -16.56 -37.67 37.51
CA GLY A 2 -15.25 -37.42 36.95
C GLY A 2 -14.97 -35.93 36.89
N THR A 3 -13.84 -35.51 37.40
CA THR A 3 -13.35 -34.13 37.28
C THR A 3 -12.78 -33.94 35.90
N LEU A 4 -13.37 -33.06 35.12
CA LEU A 4 -12.79 -32.63 33.85
C LEU A 4 -11.62 -31.69 34.17
N THR A 5 -10.40 -32.20 34.09
CA THR A 5 -9.21 -31.36 34.20
C THR A 5 -8.98 -30.73 32.82
N VAL A 6 -9.20 -29.44 32.71
CA VAL A 6 -8.78 -28.67 31.51
C VAL A 6 -7.27 -28.41 31.66
N ASP A 7 -6.47 -29.39 31.25
CA ASP A 7 -5.03 -29.25 31.21
C ASP A 7 -4.69 -28.28 30.07
N ASN A 8 -4.20 -27.10 30.45
CA ASN A 8 -3.64 -26.09 29.57
C ASN A 8 -4.55 -25.53 28.49
N LEU A 9 -5.55 -24.75 28.92
CA LEU A 9 -6.01 -23.67 28.04
C LEU A 9 -4.83 -22.70 27.89
N ASN A 10 -3.99 -22.95 26.86
CA ASN A 10 -2.90 -22.03 26.55
C ASN A 10 -3.51 -20.74 25.97
N ILE A 11 -3.92 -19.84 26.87
CA ILE A 11 -4.48 -18.51 26.55
C ILE A 11 -3.43 -17.62 25.86
N SER A 12 -2.18 -18.12 25.76
CA SER A 12 -1.10 -17.48 25.00
C SER A 12 -1.16 -17.78 23.50
N ASN A 13 -2.10 -18.56 22.99
CA ASN A 13 -2.46 -18.56 21.57
C ASN A 13 -3.29 -17.31 21.22
N LYS A 14 -2.79 -16.15 21.60
CA LYS A 14 -3.11 -14.92 20.90
C LYS A 14 -2.78 -15.22 19.46
N ILE A 15 -3.82 -15.37 18.63
CA ILE A 15 -3.63 -15.58 17.20
C ILE A 15 -2.70 -14.46 16.73
N ASN A 16 -1.44 -14.83 16.45
CA ASN A 16 -0.47 -13.85 15.96
C ASN A 16 -0.85 -13.54 14.53
N ASN A 17 -1.69 -12.53 14.39
CA ASN A 17 -2.28 -12.11 13.12
C ASN A 17 -1.74 -10.72 12.75
N PRO A 18 -0.52 -10.64 12.16
CA PRO A 18 0.08 -9.38 11.80
C PRO A 18 -0.84 -8.56 10.90
N SER A 19 -0.99 -7.29 11.25
CA SER A 19 -1.76 -6.33 10.47
C SER A 19 -1.17 -4.94 10.60
N PHE A 20 -1.31 -4.12 9.56
CA PHE A 20 -0.83 -2.75 9.56
C PHE A 20 -1.72 -1.84 8.72
N ALA A 21 -1.66 -0.56 9.03
CA ALA A 21 -2.18 0.51 8.19
C ALA A 21 -1.25 1.71 8.27
N VAL A 22 -0.88 2.21 7.12
CA VAL A 22 -0.05 3.41 6.97
C VAL A 22 -0.66 4.34 5.95
N LYS A 23 -0.32 5.62 6.03
CA LYS A 23 -0.71 6.63 5.06
C LYS A 23 0.44 7.53 4.67
N LYS A 24 0.30 8.20 3.52
CA LYS A 24 1.13 9.31 3.14
C LYS A 24 0.48 10.57 3.69
N GLY A 25 1.05 11.12 4.77
CA GLY A 25 0.48 12.26 5.50
C GLY A 25 1.11 13.60 5.14
N SER A 26 2.32 13.60 4.59
CA SER A 26 3.07 14.80 4.24
C SER A 26 3.52 14.78 2.79
N ASP A 27 3.69 15.95 2.22
CA ASP A 27 4.34 16.25 0.94
C ASP A 27 3.96 15.40 -0.29
N ASN A 28 3.67 16.07 -1.36
CA ASN A 28 3.53 15.45 -2.68
C ASN A 28 4.82 14.71 -3.07
N GLN A 29 4.70 13.46 -3.48
CA GLN A 29 5.82 12.71 -4.03
C GLN A 29 5.84 12.83 -5.55
N ALA A 30 6.84 13.54 -6.09
CA ALA A 30 7.02 13.68 -7.53
C ALA A 30 7.44 12.36 -8.19
N LEU A 31 6.89 12.10 -9.38
CA LEU A 31 7.20 10.93 -10.19
C LEU A 31 7.77 11.35 -11.54
N SER A 32 8.75 10.61 -12.05
CA SER A 32 9.25 10.75 -13.43
C SER A 32 8.35 9.97 -14.39
N SER A 33 8.13 10.55 -15.60
CA SER A 33 7.29 9.91 -16.62
C SER A 33 7.81 8.52 -16.99
N ALA A 34 6.88 7.59 -17.11
CA ALA A 34 7.11 6.20 -17.47
C ALA A 34 8.05 5.39 -16.55
N THR A 35 8.32 5.90 -15.33
CA THR A 35 9.24 5.27 -14.36
C THR A 35 8.47 4.74 -13.16
N TRP A 36 8.69 3.48 -12.81
CA TRP A 36 8.18 2.91 -11.57
C TRP A 36 8.93 3.49 -10.38
N THR A 37 8.21 4.10 -9.45
CA THR A 37 8.77 4.74 -8.27
C THR A 37 8.11 4.16 -7.03
N LYS A 38 8.92 3.73 -6.07
CA LYS A 38 8.44 3.30 -4.76
C LYS A 38 7.72 4.45 -4.04
N VAL A 39 6.52 4.20 -3.55
CA VAL A 39 5.75 5.17 -2.78
C VAL A 39 6.23 5.20 -1.34
N THR A 40 6.43 6.41 -0.81
CA THR A 40 6.81 6.62 0.59
C THR A 40 5.56 6.86 1.43
N PHE A 41 5.42 6.10 2.51
CA PHE A 41 4.40 6.28 3.54
C PHE A 41 5.11 6.72 4.82
N ASP A 42 4.68 7.82 5.39
CA ASP A 42 5.36 8.51 6.50
C ASP A 42 4.55 8.54 7.81
N THR A 43 3.29 8.12 7.75
CA THR A 43 2.40 8.10 8.91
C THR A 43 1.89 6.69 9.14
N GLU A 44 2.30 6.10 10.24
CA GLU A 44 1.78 4.83 10.70
C GLU A 44 0.49 5.07 11.51
N LEU A 45 -0.58 4.38 11.13
CA LEU A 45 -1.83 4.38 11.89
C LEU A 45 -1.82 3.26 12.94
N PHE A 46 -1.36 2.11 12.55
CA PHE A 46 -1.03 1.00 13.44
C PHE A 46 -0.14 -0.04 12.70
N ASP A 47 0.64 -0.78 13.49
CA ASP A 47 1.37 -1.99 13.09
C ASP A 47 1.44 -2.92 14.29
N THR A 48 0.71 -4.03 14.25
CA THR A 48 0.54 -4.91 15.41
C THR A 48 1.80 -5.65 15.83
N ASN A 49 2.74 -5.81 14.93
CA ASN A 49 3.95 -6.61 15.11
C ASN A 49 5.26 -5.86 14.84
N GLY A 50 5.21 -4.56 14.49
CA GLY A 50 6.38 -3.80 14.10
C GLY A 50 7.02 -4.31 12.81
N ASN A 51 6.20 -4.71 11.84
CA ASN A 51 6.66 -5.31 10.57
C ASN A 51 6.73 -4.31 9.42
N PHE A 52 6.30 -3.07 9.62
CA PHE A 52 6.36 -2.01 8.63
C PHE A 52 7.51 -1.06 8.91
N ALA A 53 8.45 -0.94 7.99
CA ALA A 53 9.56 0.00 8.07
C ALA A 53 10.00 0.44 6.68
N SER A 54 10.45 1.70 6.54
CA SER A 54 10.95 2.24 5.27
C SER A 54 10.00 2.00 4.08
N SER A 55 8.70 2.21 4.29
CA SER A 55 7.64 1.99 3.29
C SER A 55 7.62 0.56 2.71
N ARG A 56 7.85 -0.41 3.60
CA ARG A 56 7.90 -1.84 3.30
C ARG A 56 7.27 -2.62 4.45
N PHE A 57 6.45 -3.61 4.13
CA PHE A 57 5.95 -4.57 5.10
C PHE A 57 6.68 -5.90 4.95
N THR A 58 7.31 -6.37 6.03
CA THR A 58 8.06 -7.63 6.10
C THR A 58 7.51 -8.45 7.27
N PRO A 59 6.53 -9.36 7.04
CA PRO A 59 5.91 -10.09 8.12
C PRO A 59 6.85 -11.11 8.76
N THR A 60 6.70 -11.30 10.06
CA THR A 60 7.42 -12.31 10.85
C THR A 60 6.64 -13.62 11.01
N VAL A 61 5.47 -13.73 10.42
CA VAL A 61 4.61 -14.92 10.43
C VAL A 61 4.30 -15.33 9.00
N ALA A 62 4.54 -16.59 8.66
CA ALA A 62 4.21 -17.11 7.34
C ALA A 62 2.70 -17.22 7.14
N GLY A 63 2.23 -17.14 5.90
CA GLY A 63 0.84 -17.34 5.52
C GLY A 63 0.38 -16.41 4.42
N GLN A 64 -0.90 -16.46 4.12
CA GLN A 64 -1.54 -15.59 3.15
C GLN A 64 -1.92 -14.25 3.78
N TYR A 65 -1.61 -13.17 3.07
CA TYR A 65 -1.91 -11.81 3.49
C TYR A 65 -2.75 -11.11 2.42
N TYR A 66 -3.79 -10.43 2.84
CA TYR A 66 -4.46 -9.44 2.00
C TYR A 66 -3.71 -8.12 2.09
N PHE A 67 -3.46 -7.51 0.94
CA PHE A 67 -2.90 -6.17 0.82
C PHE A 67 -3.80 -5.30 -0.04
N CYS A 68 -3.94 -4.03 0.34
CA CYS A 68 -4.62 -3.03 -0.45
C CYS A 68 -3.86 -1.71 -0.37
N ALA A 69 -3.64 -1.09 -1.51
CA ALA A 69 -3.08 0.26 -1.58
C ALA A 69 -3.96 1.15 -2.46
N ASP A 70 -4.25 2.34 -1.94
CA ASP A 70 -4.98 3.40 -2.60
C ASP A 70 -4.07 4.59 -2.81
N LEU A 71 -3.94 5.06 -4.03
CA LEU A 71 -3.10 6.22 -4.34
C LEU A 71 -3.86 7.28 -5.14
N HIS A 72 -3.70 8.52 -4.75
CA HIS A 72 -4.18 9.69 -5.47
C HIS A 72 -3.11 10.19 -6.43
N HIS A 73 -3.31 9.93 -7.71
CA HIS A 73 -2.44 10.38 -8.80
C HIS A 73 -2.90 11.74 -9.31
N TYR A 74 -2.02 12.72 -9.28
CA TYR A 74 -2.28 14.10 -9.71
C TYR A 74 -1.32 14.53 -10.82
N ASN A 75 -1.80 15.31 -11.78
CA ASN A 75 -0.95 16.02 -12.73
C ASN A 75 -1.42 17.47 -12.85
N SER A 76 -0.50 18.41 -12.77
CA SER A 76 -0.79 19.85 -12.89
C SER A 76 -1.18 20.30 -14.30
N ALA A 77 -0.86 19.51 -15.34
CA ALA A 77 -1.18 19.84 -16.73
C ALA A 77 -2.42 19.09 -17.25
N SER A 78 -3.23 19.79 -18.06
CA SER A 78 -4.42 19.23 -18.71
C SER A 78 -4.06 18.26 -19.82
N GLY A 79 -4.80 17.15 -19.94
CA GLY A 79 -4.72 16.22 -21.07
C GLY A 79 -3.36 15.55 -21.27
N ALA A 80 -2.42 15.79 -20.36
CA ALA A 80 -1.05 15.35 -20.49
C ALA A 80 -0.77 13.93 -19.98
N THR A 81 -1.67 13.38 -19.17
CA THR A 81 -1.48 12.04 -18.58
C THR A 81 -2.26 11.02 -19.37
N THR A 82 -1.58 9.97 -19.80
CA THR A 82 -2.20 8.87 -20.56
C THR A 82 -2.36 7.60 -19.73
N ILE A 83 -1.48 7.36 -18.75
CA ILE A 83 -1.49 6.14 -17.94
C ILE A 83 -1.21 6.51 -16.48
N ARG A 84 -1.94 5.87 -15.57
CA ARG A 84 -1.71 5.87 -14.12
C ARG A 84 -1.72 4.44 -13.62
N ASN A 85 -0.63 4.04 -12.98
CA ASN A 85 -0.51 2.70 -12.42
C ASN A 85 -0.20 2.77 -10.93
N THR A 86 -0.87 1.92 -10.16
CA THR A 86 -0.48 1.52 -8.80
C THR A 86 -0.18 0.02 -8.80
N ALA A 87 0.90 -0.39 -8.16
CA ALA A 87 1.32 -1.78 -8.13
C ALA A 87 1.78 -2.23 -6.74
N LEU A 88 1.50 -3.48 -6.41
CA LEU A 88 2.13 -4.19 -5.31
C LEU A 88 3.35 -4.95 -5.86
N TYR A 89 4.49 -4.74 -5.23
CA TYR A 89 5.74 -5.44 -5.52
C TYR A 89 6.04 -6.41 -4.39
N LYS A 90 6.33 -7.65 -4.73
CA LYS A 90 6.86 -8.64 -3.80
C LYS A 90 8.35 -8.85 -4.10
N ASN A 91 9.20 -8.71 -3.09
CA ASN A 91 10.65 -8.95 -3.21
C ASN A 91 11.30 -8.20 -4.38
N GLY A 92 10.89 -6.94 -4.60
CA GLY A 92 11.42 -6.08 -5.65
C GLY A 92 10.87 -6.34 -7.06
N SER A 93 9.94 -7.29 -7.22
CA SER A 93 9.31 -7.60 -8.51
C SER A 93 7.83 -7.29 -8.48
N ALA A 94 7.28 -6.79 -9.60
CA ALA A 94 5.86 -6.51 -9.71
C ALA A 94 5.05 -7.81 -9.53
N HIS A 95 4.13 -7.81 -8.55
CA HIS A 95 3.24 -8.94 -8.29
C HIS A 95 1.88 -8.71 -8.94
N THR A 96 1.28 -7.54 -8.72
CA THR A 96 0.02 -7.13 -9.33
C THR A 96 -0.02 -5.62 -9.52
N GLN A 97 -0.83 -5.18 -10.47
CA GLN A 97 -0.99 -3.76 -10.74
C GLN A 97 -2.40 -3.44 -11.24
N THR A 98 -2.84 -2.23 -10.97
CA THR A 98 -4.01 -1.62 -11.58
C THR A 98 -3.58 -0.48 -12.48
N LEU A 99 -4.17 -0.41 -13.67
CA LEU A 99 -3.92 0.61 -14.67
C LEU A 99 -5.20 1.38 -14.95
N ARG A 100 -5.08 2.71 -14.99
CA ARG A 100 -6.12 3.61 -15.53
C ARG A 100 -5.57 4.45 -16.67
N THR A 101 -6.36 4.56 -17.72
CA THR A 101 -6.09 5.42 -18.87
C THR A 101 -7.20 6.48 -18.94
N GLU A 102 -6.83 7.74 -18.85
CA GLU A 102 -7.79 8.85 -18.94
C GLU A 102 -7.11 10.10 -19.49
N ASN A 103 -7.84 10.82 -20.36
CA ASN A 103 -7.52 12.20 -20.70
C ASN A 103 -8.25 13.10 -19.69
N SER A 104 -7.60 13.43 -18.59
CA SER A 104 -8.21 14.25 -17.55
C SER A 104 -7.97 15.75 -17.75
N ALA A 105 -8.94 16.56 -17.31
CA ALA A 105 -8.79 18.00 -17.19
C ALA A 105 -7.65 18.39 -16.22
N PRO A 106 -7.11 19.63 -16.26
CA PRO A 106 -6.04 20.06 -15.35
C PRO A 106 -6.49 19.98 -13.90
N GLY A 107 -5.59 19.61 -13.02
CA GLY A 107 -5.84 19.60 -11.58
C GLY A 107 -6.72 18.46 -11.07
N TYR A 108 -7.02 17.47 -11.90
CA TYR A 108 -7.78 16.31 -11.45
C TYR A 108 -6.89 15.28 -10.76
N THR A 109 -7.29 14.93 -9.55
CA THR A 109 -6.74 13.80 -8.81
C THR A 109 -7.55 12.55 -9.11
N ILE A 110 -6.89 11.47 -9.46
CA ILE A 110 -7.53 10.19 -9.73
C ILE A 110 -7.01 9.16 -8.75
N LYS A 111 -7.94 8.51 -8.08
CA LYS A 111 -7.65 7.39 -7.18
C LYS A 111 -7.43 6.11 -8.00
N VAL A 112 -6.30 5.45 -7.76
CA VAL A 112 -5.98 4.14 -8.34
C VAL A 112 -5.68 3.16 -7.21
N GLU A 113 -6.60 2.22 -7.03
CA GLU A 113 -6.52 1.16 -6.03
C GLU A 113 -5.89 -0.10 -6.63
N VAL A 114 -5.10 -0.80 -5.85
CA VAL A 114 -4.61 -2.16 -6.15
C VAL A 114 -4.75 -3.03 -4.91
N SER A 115 -5.21 -4.26 -5.09
CA SER A 115 -5.27 -5.23 -4.00
C SER A 115 -4.92 -6.64 -4.47
N ALA A 116 -4.39 -7.46 -3.56
CA ALA A 116 -4.07 -8.86 -3.82
C ALA A 116 -3.98 -9.66 -2.52
N ILE A 117 -4.16 -10.98 -2.65
CA ILE A 117 -3.73 -11.95 -1.64
C ILE A 117 -2.36 -12.46 -2.05
N ILE A 118 -1.39 -12.36 -1.15
CA ILE A 118 0.01 -12.74 -1.40
C ILE A 118 0.48 -13.70 -0.32
N GLU A 119 1.08 -14.82 -0.74
CA GLU A 119 1.75 -15.75 0.16
C GLU A 119 3.06 -15.15 0.64
N MET A 120 3.31 -15.17 1.97
CA MET A 120 4.50 -14.62 2.62
C MET A 120 5.18 -15.68 3.46
N ASN A 121 6.50 -15.78 3.38
CA ASN A 121 7.28 -16.81 4.09
C ASN A 121 7.55 -16.51 5.57
N GLY A 122 7.18 -15.32 6.05
CA GLY A 122 7.36 -14.94 7.45
C GLY A 122 8.81 -14.67 7.89
N THR A 123 9.74 -14.50 6.96
CA THR A 123 11.14 -14.25 7.25
C THR A 123 11.78 -13.19 6.38
N THR A 124 11.77 -13.37 5.06
CA THR A 124 12.48 -12.52 4.09
C THR A 124 11.56 -11.87 3.07
N ASP A 125 10.35 -12.42 2.86
CA ASP A 125 9.39 -11.85 1.94
C ASP A 125 8.91 -10.48 2.41
N TYR A 126 8.83 -9.55 1.47
CA TYR A 126 8.30 -8.22 1.73
C TYR A 126 7.41 -7.72 0.60
N VAL A 127 6.52 -6.78 0.94
CA VAL A 127 5.66 -6.09 -0.02
C VAL A 127 5.87 -4.59 0.08
N GLU A 128 5.92 -3.95 -1.08
CA GLU A 128 6.06 -2.51 -1.28
C GLU A 128 5.02 -2.02 -2.29
N VAL A 129 4.69 -0.74 -2.22
CA VAL A 129 3.80 -0.09 -3.19
C VAL A 129 4.64 0.74 -4.15
N TYR A 130 4.35 0.60 -5.44
CA TYR A 130 4.96 1.40 -6.50
C TYR A 130 3.89 2.12 -7.31
N ALA A 131 4.25 3.29 -7.78
CA ALA A 131 3.43 4.09 -8.67
C ALA A 131 4.18 4.43 -9.96
N ARG A 132 3.43 4.60 -11.05
CA ARG A 132 3.94 5.05 -12.35
C ARG A 132 2.89 5.90 -13.03
N GLY A 133 3.35 6.99 -13.63
CA GLY A 133 2.56 7.80 -14.56
C GLY A 133 3.23 7.90 -15.91
N THR A 134 2.48 7.86 -17.00
CA THR A 134 2.97 8.26 -18.33
C THR A 134 2.33 9.58 -18.68
N PHE A 135 3.13 10.61 -18.83
CA PHE A 135 2.67 11.98 -19.07
C PHE A 135 3.67 12.73 -19.98
N SER A 136 3.15 13.71 -20.71
CA SER A 136 3.92 14.50 -21.67
C SER A 136 4.33 15.89 -21.15
N SER A 137 3.61 16.40 -20.13
CA SER A 137 3.90 17.72 -19.51
C SER A 137 3.33 17.81 -18.10
N GLY A 138 3.68 18.87 -17.39
CA GLY A 138 3.25 19.13 -16.01
C GLY A 138 4.10 18.43 -14.95
N THR A 139 3.72 18.64 -13.70
CA THR A 139 4.29 17.95 -12.54
C THR A 139 3.34 16.83 -12.14
N TYR A 140 3.85 15.61 -12.17
CA TYR A 140 3.08 14.43 -11.80
C TYR A 140 3.48 13.96 -10.40
N THR A 141 2.49 13.78 -9.52
CA THR A 141 2.74 13.40 -8.13
C THR A 141 1.77 12.35 -7.64
N ILE A 142 2.19 11.60 -6.61
CA ILE A 142 1.26 11.04 -5.64
C ILE A 142 0.96 12.18 -4.67
N ALA A 143 -0.28 12.65 -4.70
CA ALA A 143 -0.70 13.82 -3.94
C ALA A 143 -0.72 13.52 -2.43
N ASP A 144 -0.38 14.52 -1.62
CA ASP A 144 -0.56 14.45 -0.17
C ASP A 144 -2.03 14.58 0.25
N ASP A 145 -2.31 14.30 1.50
CA ASP A 145 -3.66 14.41 2.08
C ASP A 145 -4.12 15.88 2.23
N ASN A 146 -3.22 16.84 2.16
CA ASN A 146 -3.50 18.23 2.52
C ASN A 146 -3.84 19.13 1.32
N ASN A 147 -3.47 18.75 0.09
CA ASN A 147 -3.44 19.68 -1.04
C ASN A 147 -4.71 19.73 -1.92
N ASN A 148 -5.66 18.83 -1.79
CA ASN A 148 -6.85 18.82 -2.65
C ASN A 148 -8.16 18.46 -1.94
N GLY A 149 -8.24 18.63 -0.62
CA GLY A 149 -9.46 18.34 0.15
C GLY A 149 -9.78 16.84 0.30
N PHE A 150 -8.86 15.98 -0.05
CA PHE A 150 -8.97 14.52 0.11
C PHE A 150 -8.17 14.07 1.33
N SER A 151 -8.72 14.26 2.52
CA SER A 151 -8.12 13.69 3.73
C SER A 151 -8.14 12.16 3.68
N ASN A 152 -7.01 11.53 4.04
CA ASN A 152 -6.80 10.08 4.10
C ASN A 152 -6.79 9.33 2.75
N GLY A 153 -6.28 9.96 1.70
CA GLY A 153 -6.37 9.46 0.33
C GLY A 153 -5.32 8.45 -0.12
N ASN A 154 -4.15 8.45 0.51
CA ASN A 154 -3.06 7.54 0.12
C ASN A 154 -2.77 6.58 1.27
N THR A 155 -3.28 5.38 1.16
CA THR A 155 -3.16 4.37 2.21
C THR A 155 -2.53 3.09 1.67
N PHE A 156 -1.82 2.40 2.56
CA PHE A 156 -1.39 1.03 2.34
C PHE A 156 -1.71 0.23 3.60
N VAL A 157 -2.49 -0.81 3.42
CA VAL A 157 -2.96 -1.66 4.51
C VAL A 157 -2.72 -3.12 4.18
N GLY A 158 -2.57 -3.94 5.20
CA GLY A 158 -2.51 -5.37 5.03
C GLY A 158 -2.75 -6.11 6.33
N PHE A 159 -3.22 -7.34 6.20
CA PHE A 159 -3.45 -8.24 7.32
C PHE A 159 -3.34 -9.69 6.89
N ARG A 160 -2.93 -10.55 7.82
CA ARG A 160 -2.87 -11.99 7.62
C ARG A 160 -4.28 -12.56 7.55
N LEU A 161 -4.52 -13.43 6.60
CA LEU A 161 -5.73 -14.24 6.51
C LEU A 161 -5.58 -15.45 7.44
N GLY A 162 -6.45 -15.57 8.41
CA GLY A 162 -6.65 -16.60 9.45
C GLY A 162 -5.71 -17.75 9.60
#